data_41aaba97ad60e241c1dc13bcfd94227a
#
_entry.id   41aaba97ad60e241c1dc13bcfd94227a
#
_cell.length_a   1.000
_cell.length_b   1.000
_cell.length_c   1.000
_cell.angle_alpha   90.00
_cell.angle_beta   90.00
_cell.angle_gamma   90.00
#
_symmetry.space_group_name_H-M   'P 1'
#
loop_
_entity.id
_entity.type
_entity.pdbx_description
1 polymer ?
#
loop_
_entity_poly.entity_id
_entity_poly.type
_entity_poly.pdbx_seq_one_letter_code
_entity_poly.pdbx_strand_id
1 'polypeptide(L)'
;MKKIFQYIMLAVVTIVMASCTSDIEETTATTGKNNVQLVVGEFPAFGDSQTRAIGTPDGGKTSWAEGDELLLEMTSNTYGTQYATFKYNGSSWELASGELSYKEDEVPTFPHVYYAPNYKWEAGKLVLKEGKVAGTDEYIEGKANITPNGQGITVEFAKATRNYSRLRIATMPNKPITVTIDKYTPAGNTRERYQDIALTSDEKGNAYLYGTFGKSAEVTVKYGRAPLATHKFSQATENAKSYVLDATVISANSAEEIKSVIEQEIANSKNDKNVILTLPSNASSSLFEAINTAIKNSGVEDGTVNLTLMGVMTIPENAFNSVRGGAPGLLSVYLPDVTIIKRQAFEGNKLMDIDAPNVEEIGFKAFYKCTQLQDVDMRKASRIEYLAFEGCGRLDRVRFGALSSVGQIDRDGRDGIFKNCKTEIIDLTLSSRQSMMQLRNTEEATHEWVPAGESYWDTEDYTNKKFLGYTFAQIHRVDD
;
A
#
# COMPACT_ATOMS: atom_id res chain seq x y z
N MET A 1 40.16 15.97 -33.01
CA MET A 1 39.11 15.08 -32.51
C MET A 1 37.69 15.68 -32.42
N LYS A 2 37.51 16.99 -32.21
CA LYS A 2 36.15 17.62 -32.18
C LYS A 2 35.43 17.71 -33.53
N LYS A 3 36.10 17.67 -34.66
CA LYS A 3 35.48 17.76 -36.00
C LYS A 3 34.96 16.43 -36.53
N ILE A 4 35.45 15.31 -36.04
CA ILE A 4 35.01 13.98 -36.50
C ILE A 4 33.64 13.60 -35.81
N PHE A 5 33.41 14.10 -34.60
CA PHE A 5 32.14 13.83 -33.88
C PHE A 5 30.93 14.56 -34.49
N GLN A 6 31.14 15.74 -35.11
CA GLN A 6 30.07 16.46 -35.76
C GLN A 6 29.60 15.80 -37.08
N TYR A 7 30.48 15.12 -37.79
CA TYR A 7 30.12 14.43 -39.03
C TYR A 7 29.43 13.08 -38.79
N ILE A 8 29.73 12.43 -37.66
CA ILE A 8 29.06 11.17 -37.28
C ILE A 8 27.59 11.45 -36.80
N MET A 9 27.35 12.56 -36.12
CA MET A 9 25.98 12.95 -35.73
C MET A 9 25.13 13.36 -36.91
N LEU A 10 25.72 14.02 -37.96
CA LEU A 10 25.00 14.39 -39.16
C LEU A 10 24.72 13.20 -40.08
N ALA A 11 25.55 12.17 -40.07
CA ALA A 11 25.36 10.96 -40.85
C ALA A 11 24.27 10.04 -40.27
N VAL A 12 24.08 10.02 -38.94
CA VAL A 12 23.02 9.24 -38.28
C VAL A 12 21.64 9.87 -38.50
N VAL A 13 21.57 11.20 -38.53
CA VAL A 13 20.29 11.89 -38.81
C VAL A 13 19.85 11.76 -40.27
N THR A 14 20.80 11.65 -41.21
CA THR A 14 20.48 11.48 -42.65
C THR A 14 20.14 10.03 -42.99
N ILE A 15 20.57 9.03 -42.23
CA ILE A 15 20.21 7.63 -42.54
C ILE A 15 18.80 7.28 -42.02
N VAL A 16 18.28 7.96 -41.02
CA VAL A 16 16.90 7.75 -40.55
C VAL A 16 15.86 8.38 -41.43
N MET A 17 16.26 9.36 -42.29
CA MET A 17 15.34 10.01 -43.25
C MET A 17 15.34 9.36 -44.65
N ALA A 18 16.19 8.37 -44.92
CA ALA A 18 16.32 7.75 -46.24
C ALA A 18 15.74 6.33 -46.34
N SER A 19 15.04 5.86 -45.30
CA SER A 19 14.45 4.51 -45.25
C SER A 19 12.93 4.46 -45.50
N CYS A 20 12.32 5.52 -46.02
CA CYS A 20 10.89 5.54 -46.32
C CYS A 20 10.64 5.86 -47.81
N THR A 21 11.37 5.22 -48.72
CA THR A 21 10.97 5.18 -50.13
C THR A 21 11.33 3.84 -50.71
N SER A 22 10.45 2.87 -50.59
CA SER A 22 10.35 1.78 -51.56
C SER A 22 8.94 1.19 -51.50
N ASP A 23 8.30 1.31 -52.68
CA ASP A 23 7.22 0.49 -53.19
C ASP A 23 5.87 0.53 -52.43
N ILE A 24 5.12 1.60 -52.74
CA ILE A 24 3.66 1.54 -52.64
C ILE A 24 3.20 0.94 -53.98
N GLU A 25 2.86 -0.35 -53.96
CA GLU A 25 1.93 -0.89 -54.97
C GLU A 25 0.59 -0.16 -54.77
N GLU A 26 0.12 0.48 -55.81
CA GLU A 26 -1.23 1.00 -55.92
C GLU A 26 -2.23 -0.14 -55.71
N THR A 27 -2.63 -0.36 -54.49
CA THR A 27 -3.86 -1.09 -54.21
C THR A 27 -4.99 -0.08 -54.16
N THR A 28 -5.86 -0.21 -55.15
CA THR A 28 -7.15 0.46 -55.32
C THR A 28 -7.83 0.72 -54.01
N ALA A 29 -8.19 1.98 -53.80
CA ALA A 29 -8.93 2.48 -52.65
C ALA A 29 -10.18 1.65 -52.35
N THR A 30 -10.10 0.71 -51.48
CA THR A 30 -11.25 0.22 -50.74
C THR A 30 -11.52 1.25 -49.64
N THR A 31 -12.63 1.94 -49.73
CA THR A 31 -13.31 2.66 -48.65
C THR A 31 -13.39 1.75 -47.45
N GLY A 32 -12.42 1.78 -46.55
CA GLY A 32 -12.31 0.78 -45.52
C GLY A 32 -11.75 1.33 -44.26
N LYS A 33 -12.57 1.25 -43.33
CA LYS A 33 -12.38 1.08 -41.88
C LYS A 33 -10.94 0.79 -41.47
N ASN A 34 -10.41 1.65 -40.55
CA ASN A 34 -9.34 1.34 -39.63
C ASN A 34 -7.87 1.31 -40.08
N ASN A 35 -7.45 2.11 -41.05
CA ASN A 35 -6.02 2.30 -41.38
C ASN A 35 -5.52 3.70 -41.03
N VAL A 36 -5.95 4.23 -39.88
CA VAL A 36 -5.45 5.53 -39.43
C VAL A 36 -4.09 5.34 -38.79
N GLN A 37 -3.05 5.89 -39.41
CA GLN A 37 -1.71 5.91 -38.87
C GLN A 37 -1.59 7.00 -37.81
N LEU A 38 -1.20 6.65 -36.56
CA LEU A 38 -1.03 7.60 -35.49
C LEU A 38 0.44 8.01 -35.36
N VAL A 39 0.71 9.30 -35.43
CA VAL A 39 2.01 9.91 -35.19
C VAL A 39 1.93 10.68 -33.86
N VAL A 40 2.65 10.23 -32.86
CA VAL A 40 2.61 10.83 -31.52
C VAL A 40 3.92 11.55 -31.22
N GLY A 41 3.82 12.80 -30.76
CA GLY A 41 4.96 13.59 -30.32
C GLY A 41 5.64 13.05 -29.05
N GLU A 42 6.66 13.75 -28.58
CA GLU A 42 7.38 13.38 -27.37
C GLU A 42 6.48 13.33 -26.13
N PHE A 43 6.83 12.46 -25.20
CA PHE A 43 6.15 12.42 -23.90
C PHE A 43 6.38 13.73 -23.13
N PRO A 44 5.33 14.39 -22.63
CA PRO A 44 5.47 15.67 -21.94
C PRO A 44 5.92 15.48 -20.48
N ALA A 45 7.16 15.08 -20.25
CA ALA A 45 7.72 14.87 -18.92
C ALA A 45 7.47 16.06 -17.98
N PHE A 46 7.39 15.85 -16.67
CA PHE A 46 7.41 16.94 -15.69
C PHE A 46 8.70 17.75 -15.85
N GLY A 47 8.59 19.09 -15.80
CA GLY A 47 9.78 19.94 -15.83
C GLY A 47 10.67 19.68 -14.63
N ASP A 48 11.98 20.04 -14.76
CA ASP A 48 12.88 20.10 -13.63
C ASP A 48 12.25 21.00 -12.58
N SER A 49 11.57 20.38 -11.63
CA SER A 49 11.09 21.08 -10.48
C SER A 49 12.30 21.32 -9.59
N GLN A 50 12.63 22.57 -9.35
CA GLN A 50 13.36 22.92 -8.14
C GLN A 50 12.48 22.49 -6.98
N THR A 51 12.58 21.21 -6.63
CA THR A 51 11.88 20.63 -5.50
C THR A 51 12.41 21.28 -4.24
N ARG A 52 11.58 22.06 -3.58
CA ARG A 52 11.84 22.58 -2.24
C ARG A 52 11.67 21.50 -1.18
N ALA A 53 12.07 20.28 -1.43
CA ALA A 53 12.07 19.23 -0.41
C ALA A 53 12.96 18.05 -0.84
N ILE A 54 13.81 17.70 0.05
CA ILE A 54 14.54 16.47 0.32
C ILE A 54 14.47 15.41 -0.80
N GLY A 55 15.60 15.15 -1.46
CA GLY A 55 15.82 14.05 -2.37
C GLY A 55 16.07 14.47 -3.82
N THR A 56 16.76 13.62 -4.55
CA THR A 56 17.06 13.80 -5.97
C THR A 56 15.76 13.95 -6.76
N PRO A 57 15.61 14.95 -7.65
CA PRO A 57 14.43 15.09 -8.47
C PRO A 57 14.26 13.83 -9.31
N ASP A 58 13.16 13.13 -9.09
CA ASP A 58 12.75 12.07 -9.98
C ASP A 58 11.94 12.71 -11.10
N GLY A 59 12.48 12.68 -12.33
CA GLY A 59 11.83 13.21 -13.52
C GLY A 59 10.50 12.50 -13.84
N GLY A 60 10.21 11.37 -13.19
CA GLY A 60 9.07 10.51 -13.51
C GLY A 60 9.23 9.88 -14.89
N LYS A 61 8.12 9.55 -15.51
CA LYS A 61 8.09 9.06 -16.87
C LYS A 61 8.54 10.16 -17.86
N THR A 62 9.50 9.84 -18.71
CA THR A 62 10.12 10.79 -19.68
C THR A 62 9.93 10.38 -21.14
N SER A 63 9.44 9.17 -21.39
CA SER A 63 9.20 8.63 -22.72
C SER A 63 8.00 7.70 -22.75
N TRP A 64 7.45 7.47 -23.92
CA TRP A 64 6.45 6.43 -24.15
C TRP A 64 7.07 5.05 -23.90
N ALA A 65 6.27 4.17 -23.31
CA ALA A 65 6.66 2.79 -23.00
C ALA A 65 5.67 1.82 -23.63
N GLU A 66 6.14 0.62 -23.95
CA GLU A 66 5.26 -0.44 -24.44
C GLU A 66 4.10 -0.66 -23.46
N GLY A 67 2.89 -0.72 -24.04
CA GLY A 67 1.67 -0.85 -23.24
C GLY A 67 0.96 0.47 -22.94
N ASP A 68 1.57 1.63 -23.21
CA ASP A 68 0.88 2.93 -23.08
C ASP A 68 -0.34 3.01 -23.98
N GLU A 69 -1.39 3.65 -23.50
CA GLU A 69 -2.65 3.81 -24.21
C GLU A 69 -3.00 5.28 -24.41
N LEU A 70 -3.45 5.63 -25.61
CA LEU A 70 -4.03 6.94 -25.93
C LEU A 70 -5.51 6.77 -26.23
N LEU A 71 -6.32 7.67 -25.67
CA LEU A 71 -7.77 7.68 -25.77
C LEU A 71 -8.17 8.86 -26.66
N LEU A 72 -8.74 8.60 -27.83
CA LEU A 72 -9.13 9.61 -28.80
C LEU A 72 -10.64 9.65 -28.96
N GLU A 73 -11.18 10.87 -28.96
CA GLU A 73 -12.52 11.18 -29.45
C GLU A 73 -12.36 11.97 -30.76
N MET A 74 -13.02 11.50 -31.81
CA MET A 74 -13.03 12.15 -33.11
C MET A 74 -14.47 12.39 -33.58
N THR A 75 -14.76 13.53 -34.11
CA THR A 75 -16.05 13.84 -34.72
C THR A 75 -15.87 14.09 -36.24
N SER A 76 -16.48 13.24 -37.02
CA SER A 76 -16.58 13.29 -38.46
C SER A 76 -17.96 13.79 -38.88
N ASN A 77 -18.06 14.60 -39.92
CA ASN A 77 -19.35 15.02 -40.49
C ASN A 77 -20.12 13.84 -41.10
N THR A 78 -19.38 12.86 -41.58
CA THR A 78 -19.98 11.69 -42.28
C THR A 78 -20.36 10.59 -41.25
N TYR A 79 -19.51 10.31 -40.27
CA TYR A 79 -19.65 9.16 -39.40
C TYR A 79 -20.00 9.53 -37.97
N GLY A 80 -20.13 10.83 -37.64
CA GLY A 80 -20.44 11.30 -36.29
C GLY A 80 -19.27 11.16 -35.33
N THR A 81 -19.59 11.13 -34.01
CA THR A 81 -18.60 11.03 -32.95
C THR A 81 -18.18 9.57 -32.72
N GLN A 82 -16.89 9.33 -32.74
CA GLN A 82 -16.25 8.04 -32.66
C GLN A 82 -15.20 8.05 -31.55
N TYR A 83 -14.94 6.89 -30.95
CA TYR A 83 -14.02 6.71 -29.84
C TYR A 83 -13.06 5.57 -30.13
N ALA A 84 -11.77 5.79 -29.91
CA ALA A 84 -10.75 4.78 -30.12
C ALA A 84 -9.69 4.79 -29.02
N THR A 85 -9.11 3.63 -28.79
CA THR A 85 -7.92 3.44 -27.94
C THR A 85 -6.79 2.91 -28.79
N PHE A 86 -5.67 3.62 -28.79
CA PHE A 86 -4.42 3.17 -29.40
C PHE A 86 -3.46 2.72 -28.33
N LYS A 87 -2.70 1.68 -28.63
CA LYS A 87 -1.69 1.12 -27.73
C LYS A 87 -0.32 1.15 -28.37
N TYR A 88 0.67 1.58 -27.61
CA TYR A 88 2.06 1.57 -28.05
C TYR A 88 2.69 0.18 -27.88
N ASN A 89 3.26 -0.36 -28.96
CA ASN A 89 3.91 -1.68 -28.96
C ASN A 89 5.44 -1.62 -28.78
N GLY A 90 5.98 -0.45 -28.40
CA GLY A 90 7.42 -0.20 -28.28
C GLY A 90 8.04 0.45 -29.52
N SER A 91 7.35 0.45 -30.66
CA SER A 91 7.83 1.06 -31.91
C SER A 91 6.76 1.91 -32.64
N SER A 92 5.51 1.50 -32.57
CA SER A 92 4.38 2.16 -33.22
C SER A 92 3.13 2.15 -32.35
N TRP A 93 2.17 3.00 -32.69
CA TRP A 93 0.85 3.05 -32.08
C TRP A 93 -0.16 2.28 -32.93
N GLU A 94 -0.80 1.29 -32.33
CA GLU A 94 -1.75 0.41 -32.99
C GLU A 94 -3.14 0.59 -32.40
N LEU A 95 -4.17 0.51 -33.24
CA LEU A 95 -5.56 0.54 -32.77
C LEU A 95 -5.86 -0.69 -31.94
N ALA A 96 -6.11 -0.48 -30.63
CA ALA A 96 -6.42 -1.55 -29.68
C ALA A 96 -7.93 -1.79 -29.56
N SER A 97 -8.74 -0.73 -29.64
CA SER A 97 -10.20 -0.83 -29.59
C SER A 97 -10.87 0.41 -30.18
N GLY A 98 -12.14 0.27 -30.53
CA GLY A 98 -12.94 1.34 -31.13
C GLY A 98 -12.76 1.44 -32.62
N GLU A 99 -13.17 2.58 -33.18
CA GLU A 99 -13.13 2.84 -34.60
C GLU A 99 -12.91 4.34 -34.84
N LEU A 100 -12.06 4.68 -35.85
CA LEU A 100 -11.95 6.04 -36.37
C LEU A 100 -12.05 5.98 -37.89
N SER A 101 -13.06 6.65 -38.46
CA SER A 101 -13.31 6.70 -39.88
C SER A 101 -13.71 8.11 -40.29
N TYR A 102 -13.13 8.61 -41.40
CA TYR A 102 -13.48 9.87 -42.01
C TYR A 102 -13.26 9.77 -43.53
N LYS A 103 -13.88 10.64 -44.28
CA LYS A 103 -13.68 10.70 -45.75
C LYS A 103 -12.42 11.51 -46.08
N GLU A 104 -11.82 11.21 -47.24
CA GLU A 104 -10.58 11.83 -47.68
C GLU A 104 -10.71 13.37 -47.87
N ASP A 105 -11.91 13.83 -48.23
CA ASP A 105 -12.23 15.26 -48.41
C ASP A 105 -12.76 15.94 -47.14
N GLU A 106 -12.77 15.24 -46.01
CA GLU A 106 -13.27 15.70 -44.73
C GLU A 106 -12.10 16.03 -43.75
N VAL A 107 -12.28 17.09 -42.98
CA VAL A 107 -11.40 17.43 -41.87
C VAL A 107 -12.14 17.17 -40.58
N PRO A 108 -11.99 15.98 -39.97
CA PRO A 108 -12.60 15.69 -38.67
C PRO A 108 -12.01 16.54 -37.57
N THR A 109 -12.77 16.70 -36.48
CA THR A 109 -12.31 17.37 -35.25
C THR A 109 -12.00 16.37 -34.17
N PHE A 110 -11.13 16.75 -33.24
CA PHE A 110 -10.72 15.93 -32.11
C PHE A 110 -11.05 16.67 -30.80
N PRO A 111 -12.29 16.56 -30.32
CA PRO A 111 -12.73 17.24 -29.10
C PRO A 111 -11.88 16.86 -27.90
N HIS A 112 -11.54 15.58 -27.78
CA HIS A 112 -10.76 15.06 -26.65
C HIS A 112 -9.72 14.04 -27.08
N VAL A 113 -8.51 14.22 -26.55
CA VAL A 113 -7.39 13.31 -26.70
C VAL A 113 -6.70 13.21 -25.35
N TYR A 114 -6.60 12.00 -24.80
CA TYR A 114 -6.04 11.79 -23.47
C TYR A 114 -4.92 10.76 -23.46
N TYR A 115 -3.90 11.02 -22.65
CA TYR A 115 -3.09 10.01 -22.00
C TYR A 115 -3.56 9.91 -20.56
N ALA A 116 -4.34 8.88 -20.25
CA ALA A 116 -4.98 8.68 -18.96
C ALA A 116 -5.04 7.17 -18.62
N PRO A 117 -3.94 6.56 -18.13
CA PRO A 117 -3.80 5.12 -17.97
C PRO A 117 -4.89 4.46 -17.12
N ASN A 118 -5.44 5.18 -16.15
CA ASN A 118 -6.51 4.69 -15.26
C ASN A 118 -7.91 4.75 -15.89
N TYR A 119 -8.05 5.25 -17.11
CA TYR A 119 -9.36 5.48 -17.74
C TYR A 119 -9.53 4.68 -19.01
N LYS A 120 -10.78 4.48 -19.43
CA LYS A 120 -11.20 3.88 -20.71
C LYS A 120 -12.43 4.56 -21.27
N TRP A 121 -12.66 4.39 -22.57
CA TRP A 121 -13.95 4.73 -23.16
C TRP A 121 -15.00 3.66 -22.84
N GLU A 122 -16.18 4.08 -22.38
CA GLU A 122 -17.34 3.23 -22.16
C GLU A 122 -18.60 4.02 -22.49
N ALA A 123 -19.37 3.53 -23.47
CA ALA A 123 -20.59 4.19 -23.97
C ALA A 123 -20.39 5.70 -24.29
N GLY A 124 -19.25 6.06 -24.91
CA GLY A 124 -18.93 7.44 -25.27
C GLY A 124 -18.52 8.35 -24.09
N LYS A 125 -18.21 7.77 -22.93
CA LYS A 125 -17.75 8.49 -21.75
C LYS A 125 -16.39 7.96 -21.30
N LEU A 126 -15.59 8.86 -20.79
CA LEU A 126 -14.34 8.49 -20.13
C LEU A 126 -14.64 8.06 -18.68
N VAL A 127 -14.39 6.78 -18.38
CA VAL A 127 -14.65 6.19 -17.07
C VAL A 127 -13.39 5.56 -16.48
N LEU A 128 -13.31 5.45 -15.16
CA LEU A 128 -12.22 4.72 -14.51
C LEU A 128 -12.30 3.23 -14.87
N LYS A 129 -11.14 2.63 -15.13
CA LYS A 129 -11.00 1.17 -15.21
C LYS A 129 -11.31 0.54 -13.86
N GLU A 130 -11.78 -0.71 -13.87
CA GLU A 130 -12.07 -1.46 -12.64
C GLU A 130 -10.84 -1.52 -11.72
N GLY A 131 -11.04 -1.30 -10.43
CA GLY A 131 -10.00 -1.28 -9.41
C GLY A 131 -9.02 -0.10 -9.47
N LYS A 132 -9.21 0.85 -10.40
CA LYS A 132 -8.38 2.06 -10.48
C LYS A 132 -8.99 3.23 -9.71
N VAL A 133 -8.13 4.10 -9.19
CA VAL A 133 -8.50 5.28 -8.42
C VAL A 133 -8.06 6.54 -9.16
N ALA A 134 -8.91 7.55 -9.22
CA ALA A 134 -8.55 8.83 -9.82
C ALA A 134 -7.39 9.49 -9.08
N GLY A 135 -6.44 10.05 -9.82
CA GLY A 135 -5.29 10.73 -9.25
C GLY A 135 -4.14 9.81 -8.81
N THR A 136 -4.19 8.51 -9.14
CA THR A 136 -3.06 7.60 -8.87
C THR A 136 -2.17 7.39 -10.10
N ASP A 137 -2.51 8.02 -11.23
CA ASP A 137 -1.72 8.01 -12.45
C ASP A 137 -1.97 9.29 -13.26
N GLU A 138 -1.24 9.48 -14.35
CA GLU A 138 -1.32 10.64 -15.24
C GLU A 138 -2.74 10.83 -15.82
N TYR A 139 -3.09 12.08 -16.07
CA TYR A 139 -4.28 12.49 -16.79
C TYR A 139 -3.95 13.71 -17.65
N ILE A 140 -3.41 13.50 -18.84
CA ILE A 140 -2.92 14.58 -19.71
C ILE A 140 -3.86 14.69 -20.91
N GLU A 141 -4.38 15.90 -21.14
CA GLU A 141 -5.11 16.22 -22.33
C GLU A 141 -4.13 16.67 -23.43
N GLY A 142 -4.27 16.06 -24.60
CA GLY A 142 -3.48 16.36 -25.78
C GLY A 142 -4.33 17.05 -26.85
N LYS A 143 -3.69 17.28 -27.99
CA LYS A 143 -4.33 17.77 -29.22
C LYS A 143 -4.04 16.81 -30.36
N ALA A 144 -5.02 16.61 -31.22
CA ALA A 144 -4.82 15.86 -32.43
C ALA A 144 -5.27 16.67 -33.69
N ASN A 145 -4.58 16.43 -34.77
CA ASN A 145 -4.86 17.02 -36.07
C ASN A 145 -4.62 15.97 -37.16
N ILE A 146 -5.25 16.13 -38.31
CA ILE A 146 -4.90 15.33 -39.51
C ILE A 146 -3.47 15.68 -39.92
N THR A 147 -2.69 14.66 -40.28
CA THR A 147 -1.33 14.86 -40.81
C THR A 147 -1.38 15.67 -42.11
N PRO A 148 -0.32 16.45 -42.46
CA PRO A 148 -0.31 17.28 -43.66
C PRO A 148 -0.53 16.51 -44.99
N ASN A 149 -0.23 15.21 -45.01
CA ASN A 149 -0.47 14.34 -46.19
C ASN A 149 -1.87 13.70 -46.20
N GLY A 150 -2.72 13.98 -45.19
CA GLY A 150 -4.08 13.45 -45.10
C GLY A 150 -4.19 11.96 -44.75
N GLN A 151 -3.07 11.25 -44.47
CA GLN A 151 -3.05 9.79 -44.29
C GLN A 151 -2.96 9.34 -42.83
N GLY A 152 -3.02 10.26 -41.90
CA GLY A 152 -2.90 9.91 -40.46
C GLY A 152 -3.34 11.01 -39.53
N ILE A 153 -3.20 10.71 -38.25
CA ILE A 153 -3.50 11.64 -37.13
C ILE A 153 -2.20 11.93 -36.40
N THR A 154 -1.88 13.22 -36.26
CA THR A 154 -0.79 13.67 -35.41
C THR A 154 -1.35 14.01 -34.01
N VAL A 155 -0.74 13.46 -32.96
CA VAL A 155 -1.10 13.71 -31.57
C VAL A 155 0.04 14.37 -30.84
N GLU A 156 -0.24 15.46 -30.15
CA GLU A 156 0.74 16.22 -29.38
C GLU A 156 0.26 16.46 -27.95
N PHE A 157 1.18 16.32 -27.01
CA PHE A 157 0.98 16.64 -25.60
C PHE A 157 1.96 17.73 -25.19
N ALA A 158 1.48 18.71 -24.45
CA ALA A 158 2.32 19.79 -23.91
C ALA A 158 2.35 19.75 -22.37
N LYS A 159 3.50 20.07 -21.79
CA LYS A 159 3.60 20.22 -20.31
C LYS A 159 2.58 21.20 -19.73
N ALA A 160 2.30 22.25 -20.48
CA ALA A 160 1.35 23.31 -20.06
C ALA A 160 -0.11 22.81 -19.94
N THR A 161 -0.46 21.65 -20.51
CA THR A 161 -1.80 21.08 -20.37
C THR A 161 -2.00 20.29 -19.09
N ARG A 162 -0.95 20.02 -18.31
CA ARG A 162 -1.11 19.51 -16.95
C ARG A 162 -1.68 20.58 -16.03
N ASN A 163 -2.95 20.49 -15.70
CA ASN A 163 -3.65 21.34 -14.74
C ASN A 163 -3.60 20.78 -13.31
N TYR A 164 -2.60 19.96 -13.01
CA TYR A 164 -2.35 19.30 -11.73
C TYR A 164 -0.86 19.21 -11.43
N SER A 165 -0.53 18.91 -10.20
CA SER A 165 0.81 18.59 -9.71
C SER A 165 0.98 17.09 -9.50
N ARG A 166 2.21 16.65 -9.31
CA ARG A 166 2.55 15.31 -8.87
C ARG A 166 3.13 15.35 -7.46
N LEU A 167 2.66 14.48 -6.57
CA LEU A 167 3.29 14.21 -5.29
C LEU A 167 3.94 12.84 -5.34
N ARG A 168 5.26 12.79 -5.23
CA ARG A 168 6.00 11.56 -5.00
C ARG A 168 6.11 11.32 -3.50
N ILE A 169 5.72 10.14 -3.06
CA ILE A 169 5.86 9.69 -1.68
C ILE A 169 7.01 8.68 -1.67
N ALA A 170 8.12 9.06 -1.05
CA ALA A 170 9.25 8.15 -0.82
C ALA A 170 8.96 7.34 0.45
N THR A 171 9.00 6.01 0.33
CA THR A 171 8.67 5.09 1.42
C THR A 171 9.44 3.77 1.26
N MET A 172 9.01 2.70 1.91
CA MET A 172 9.60 1.37 1.76
C MET A 172 9.23 0.73 0.42
N PRO A 173 10.15 -0.01 -0.24
CA PRO A 173 9.87 -0.71 -1.50
C PRO A 173 8.77 -1.77 -1.38
N ASN A 174 7.92 -1.86 -2.41
CA ASN A 174 6.88 -2.90 -2.56
C ASN A 174 5.94 -3.04 -1.36
N LYS A 175 5.64 -1.93 -0.67
CA LYS A 175 4.75 -1.94 0.50
C LYS A 175 3.42 -1.24 0.20
N PRO A 176 2.29 -1.81 0.65
CA PRO A 176 1.01 -1.12 0.61
C PRO A 176 1.01 0.02 1.64
N ILE A 177 0.60 1.20 1.21
CA ILE A 177 0.40 2.35 2.08
C ILE A 177 -0.99 2.93 1.89
N THR A 178 -1.49 3.61 2.90
CA THR A 178 -2.70 4.41 2.80
C THR A 178 -2.33 5.88 2.93
N VAL A 179 -2.80 6.69 2.01
CA VAL A 179 -2.60 8.13 2.04
C VAL A 179 -3.92 8.82 2.32
N THR A 180 -4.03 9.42 3.49
CA THR A 180 -5.18 10.23 3.89
C THR A 180 -4.92 11.68 3.49
N ILE A 181 -5.85 12.29 2.73
CA ILE A 181 -5.68 13.65 2.23
C ILE A 181 -6.99 14.43 2.37
N ASP A 182 -6.92 15.63 2.93
CA ASP A 182 -7.98 16.64 2.80
C ASP A 182 -7.66 17.60 1.65
N LYS A 183 -8.67 18.32 1.15
CA LYS A 183 -8.53 19.37 0.12
C LYS A 183 -7.70 18.94 -1.10
N TYR A 184 -8.01 17.76 -1.62
CA TYR A 184 -7.37 17.17 -2.78
C TYR A 184 -8.32 17.11 -3.98
N THR A 185 -7.86 17.60 -5.12
CA THR A 185 -8.55 17.45 -6.41
C THR A 185 -7.74 16.50 -7.28
N PRO A 186 -8.15 15.23 -7.44
CA PRO A 186 -7.47 14.28 -8.30
C PRO A 186 -7.38 14.77 -9.74
N ALA A 187 -6.31 14.42 -10.45
CA ALA A 187 -6.18 14.67 -11.87
C ALA A 187 -7.38 14.08 -12.65
N GLY A 188 -7.92 14.83 -13.59
CA GLY A 188 -9.16 14.47 -14.31
C GLY A 188 -10.45 14.76 -13.55
N ASN A 189 -10.40 15.36 -12.37
CA ASN A 189 -11.56 15.80 -11.59
C ASN A 189 -11.60 17.30 -11.41
N THR A 190 -12.78 17.83 -11.07
CA THR A 190 -12.99 19.26 -10.84
C THR A 190 -13.41 19.58 -9.41
N ARG A 191 -13.57 18.56 -8.56
CA ARG A 191 -14.04 18.74 -7.18
C ARG A 191 -12.98 18.32 -6.18
N GLU A 192 -12.73 19.21 -5.23
CA GLU A 192 -11.94 18.92 -4.03
C GLU A 192 -12.63 17.87 -3.15
N ARG A 193 -11.85 16.99 -2.56
CA ARG A 193 -12.34 15.88 -1.72
C ARG A 193 -11.42 15.65 -0.53
N TYR A 194 -12.00 15.08 0.54
CA TYR A 194 -11.27 14.25 1.49
C TYR A 194 -11.17 12.84 0.91
N GLN A 195 -10.00 12.23 0.98
CA GLN A 195 -9.79 10.89 0.42
C GLN A 195 -8.80 10.07 1.24
N ASP A 196 -9.14 8.78 1.43
CA ASP A 196 -8.18 7.73 1.78
C ASP A 196 -7.86 6.95 0.51
N ILE A 197 -6.59 6.95 0.13
CA ILE A 197 -6.12 6.32 -1.11
C ILE A 197 -5.15 5.21 -0.75
N ALA A 198 -5.51 3.98 -1.11
CA ALA A 198 -4.60 2.85 -1.02
C ALA A 198 -3.63 2.87 -2.22
N LEU A 199 -2.34 2.81 -1.95
CA LEU A 199 -1.27 2.75 -2.93
C LEU A 199 -0.32 1.62 -2.59
N THR A 200 0.41 1.14 -3.59
CA THR A 200 1.57 0.26 -3.40
C THR A 200 2.79 0.97 -3.96
N SER A 201 3.84 1.08 -3.17
CA SER A 201 5.10 1.64 -3.64
C SER A 201 5.77 0.73 -4.66
N ASP A 202 6.54 1.31 -5.58
CA ASP A 202 7.34 0.61 -6.55
C ASP A 202 8.58 -0.08 -5.92
N GLU A 203 9.38 -0.77 -6.74
CA GLU A 203 10.63 -1.43 -6.33
C GLU A 203 11.68 -0.48 -5.74
N LYS A 204 11.56 0.82 -6.02
CA LYS A 204 12.43 1.87 -5.49
C LYS A 204 11.86 2.56 -4.26
N GLY A 205 10.69 2.13 -3.78
CA GLY A 205 10.01 2.71 -2.64
C GLY A 205 9.26 4.01 -2.96
N ASN A 206 8.82 4.25 -4.20
CA ASN A 206 8.05 5.42 -4.54
C ASN A 206 6.58 5.06 -4.79
N ALA A 207 5.69 5.92 -4.33
CA ALA A 207 4.29 5.94 -4.72
C ALA A 207 3.92 7.35 -5.19
N TYR A 208 2.92 7.46 -6.07
CA TYR A 208 2.63 8.72 -6.73
C TYR A 208 1.15 9.10 -6.62
N LEU A 209 0.91 10.39 -6.43
CA LEU A 209 -0.40 11.00 -6.55
C LEU A 209 -0.33 12.18 -7.54
N TYR A 210 -1.36 12.26 -8.37
CA TYR A 210 -1.52 13.25 -9.41
C TYR A 210 -2.79 14.07 -9.15
N GLY A 211 -2.64 15.33 -8.82
CA GLY A 211 -3.77 16.20 -8.49
C GLY A 211 -3.32 17.55 -7.96
N THR A 212 -4.27 18.37 -7.57
CA THR A 212 -4.01 19.65 -6.91
C THR A 212 -4.28 19.50 -5.42
N PHE A 213 -3.30 19.84 -4.61
CA PHE A 213 -3.41 19.92 -3.16
C PHE A 213 -3.68 21.38 -2.79
N GLY A 214 -4.82 21.61 -2.16
CA GLY A 214 -5.25 22.96 -1.79
C GLY A 214 -4.35 23.61 -0.73
N LYS A 215 -4.49 24.92 -0.54
CA LYS A 215 -3.84 25.59 0.59
C LYS A 215 -4.27 24.97 1.90
N SER A 216 -3.31 24.68 2.78
CA SER A 216 -3.48 23.98 4.04
C SER A 216 -3.97 22.51 3.90
N ALA A 217 -3.89 21.92 2.72
CA ALA A 217 -4.10 20.49 2.56
C ALA A 217 -3.14 19.73 3.46
N GLU A 218 -3.64 18.72 4.16
CA GLU A 218 -2.85 17.86 5.01
C GLU A 218 -2.81 16.45 4.39
N VAL A 219 -1.61 15.94 4.21
CA VAL A 219 -1.35 14.61 3.64
C VAL A 219 -0.69 13.76 4.72
N THR A 220 -1.33 12.67 5.10
CA THR A 220 -0.78 11.69 6.04
C THR A 220 -0.57 10.36 5.33
N VAL A 221 0.66 9.87 5.33
CA VAL A 221 1.04 8.56 4.80
C VAL A 221 1.08 7.56 5.95
N LYS A 222 0.40 6.41 5.78
CA LYS A 222 0.33 5.35 6.78
C LYS A 222 0.75 4.00 6.21
N TYR A 223 1.42 3.20 7.01
CA TYR A 223 1.57 1.77 6.77
C TYR A 223 0.71 1.02 7.79
N GLY A 224 -0.37 0.42 7.31
CA GLY A 224 -1.44 -0.04 8.18
C GLY A 224 -1.97 1.12 9.04
N ARG A 225 -1.89 1.00 10.39
CA ARG A 225 -2.28 2.08 11.30
C ARG A 225 -1.15 3.06 11.67
N ALA A 226 0.11 2.72 11.37
CA ALA A 226 1.26 3.54 11.74
C ALA A 226 1.40 4.76 10.80
N PRO A 227 1.34 6.01 11.30
CA PRO A 227 1.63 7.19 10.51
C PRO A 227 3.14 7.29 10.26
N LEU A 228 3.55 7.22 9.00
CA LEU A 228 4.96 7.33 8.58
C LEU A 228 5.38 8.79 8.42
N ALA A 229 4.51 9.59 7.84
CA ALA A 229 4.75 11.03 7.65
C ALA A 229 3.44 11.80 7.56
N THR A 230 3.47 13.05 8.00
CA THR A 230 2.38 14.02 7.79
C THR A 230 2.97 15.33 7.27
N HIS A 231 2.38 15.85 6.21
CA HIS A 231 2.76 17.13 5.63
C HIS A 231 1.56 18.03 5.42
N LYS A 232 1.70 19.30 5.81
CA LYS A 232 0.70 20.34 5.58
C LYS A 232 1.22 21.38 4.61
N PHE A 233 0.54 21.53 3.47
CA PHE A 233 0.91 22.49 2.46
C PHE A 233 0.61 23.93 2.93
N SER A 234 1.60 24.81 2.91
CA SER A 234 1.42 26.24 3.25
C SER A 234 0.69 27.00 2.15
N GLN A 235 0.83 26.58 0.90
CA GLN A 235 0.17 27.10 -0.31
C GLN A 235 -0.38 25.93 -1.13
N ALA A 236 -1.32 26.22 -2.02
CA ALA A 236 -1.75 25.22 -3.01
C ALA A 236 -0.58 24.83 -3.92
N THR A 237 -0.57 23.58 -4.36
CA THR A 237 0.44 23.10 -5.31
C THR A 237 0.25 23.75 -6.69
N GLU A 238 1.36 23.97 -7.39
CA GLU A 238 1.37 24.56 -8.72
C GLU A 238 1.26 23.48 -9.81
N ASN A 239 0.51 23.78 -10.86
CA ASN A 239 0.34 22.89 -12.02
C ASN A 239 1.68 22.53 -12.67
N ALA A 240 1.77 21.34 -13.23
CA ALA A 240 2.95 20.78 -13.89
C ALA A 240 4.23 20.71 -13.02
N LYS A 241 4.11 20.87 -11.69
CA LYS A 241 5.22 20.72 -10.74
C LYS A 241 5.15 19.41 -9.99
N SER A 242 6.32 18.90 -9.61
CA SER A 242 6.48 17.70 -8.79
C SER A 242 6.94 18.07 -7.38
N TYR A 243 6.34 17.42 -6.38
CA TYR A 243 6.65 17.56 -4.96
C TYR A 243 7.11 16.22 -4.41
N VAL A 244 7.85 16.23 -3.30
CA VAL A 244 8.29 15.01 -2.61
C VAL A 244 7.84 15.07 -1.16
N LEU A 245 7.25 13.97 -0.70
CA LEU A 245 6.99 13.70 0.71
C LEU A 245 7.86 12.51 1.13
N ASP A 246 8.75 12.74 2.08
CA ASP A 246 9.56 11.69 2.66
C ASP A 246 8.77 11.00 3.77
N ALA A 247 8.43 9.73 3.52
CA ALA A 247 7.78 8.82 4.44
C ALA A 247 8.64 7.56 4.62
N THR A 248 9.95 7.70 4.42
CA THR A 248 10.90 6.61 4.64
C THR A 248 11.03 6.32 6.14
N VAL A 249 11.19 5.04 6.46
CA VAL A 249 11.42 4.60 7.82
C VAL A 249 12.87 4.18 7.96
N ILE A 250 13.47 4.56 9.07
CA ILE A 250 14.88 4.25 9.32
C ILE A 250 15.03 2.74 9.53
N SER A 251 15.88 2.11 8.72
CA SER A 251 16.29 0.71 8.92
C SER A 251 17.42 0.67 9.93
N ALA A 252 17.25 -0.15 10.98
CA ALA A 252 18.26 -0.36 12.00
C ALA A 252 18.75 -1.80 11.99
N ASN A 253 20.03 -1.98 11.69
CA ASN A 253 20.68 -3.28 11.55
C ASN A 253 21.73 -3.56 12.66
N SER A 254 21.99 -2.59 13.52
CA SER A 254 22.92 -2.68 14.64
C SER A 254 22.32 -2.11 15.95
N ALA A 255 22.90 -2.44 17.07
CA ALA A 255 22.50 -1.92 18.37
C ALA A 255 22.67 -0.40 18.48
N GLU A 256 23.72 0.14 17.86
CA GLU A 256 24.02 1.57 17.83
C GLU A 256 22.98 2.33 17.02
N GLU A 257 22.60 1.80 15.83
CA GLU A 257 21.55 2.39 15.00
C GLU A 257 20.21 2.39 15.72
N ILE A 258 19.81 1.25 16.35
CA ILE A 258 18.60 1.13 17.15
C ILE A 258 18.56 2.18 18.26
N LYS A 259 19.66 2.29 19.02
CA LYS A 259 19.78 3.28 20.09
C LYS A 259 19.59 4.70 19.56
N SER A 260 20.28 5.06 18.50
CA SER A 260 20.21 6.39 17.89
C SER A 260 18.79 6.73 17.44
N VAL A 261 18.11 5.80 16.76
CA VAL A 261 16.73 6.01 16.28
C VAL A 261 15.76 6.19 17.45
N ILE A 262 15.81 5.31 18.45
CA ILE A 262 14.91 5.37 19.60
C ILE A 262 15.10 6.68 20.38
N GLU A 263 16.34 7.08 20.64
CA GLU A 263 16.65 8.33 21.33
C GLU A 263 16.12 9.54 20.55
N GLN A 264 16.28 9.54 19.22
CA GLN A 264 15.80 10.61 18.35
C GLN A 264 14.27 10.68 18.31
N GLU A 265 13.59 9.56 18.10
CA GLU A 265 12.13 9.48 18.03
C GLU A 265 11.49 9.90 19.36
N ILE A 266 12.03 9.44 20.49
CA ILE A 266 11.56 9.82 21.82
C ILE A 266 11.78 11.30 22.09
N ALA A 267 12.93 11.87 21.69
CA ALA A 267 13.22 13.29 21.87
C ALA A 267 12.32 14.18 21.01
N ASN A 268 11.98 13.75 19.81
CA ASN A 268 11.11 14.49 18.88
C ASN A 268 9.63 14.42 19.26
N SER A 269 9.24 13.42 20.05
CA SER A 269 7.85 13.20 20.46
C SER A 269 7.46 14.14 21.59
N LYS A 270 6.33 14.86 21.47
CA LYS A 270 5.86 15.80 22.50
C LYS A 270 5.09 15.11 23.63
N ASN A 271 4.06 14.34 23.29
CA ASN A 271 3.17 13.70 24.26
C ASN A 271 3.25 12.17 24.16
N ASP A 272 2.93 11.61 23.00
CA ASP A 272 2.98 10.17 22.77
C ASP A 272 4.36 9.81 22.21
N LYS A 273 5.06 8.91 22.89
CA LYS A 273 6.38 8.43 22.48
C LYS A 273 6.23 7.39 21.38
N ASN A 274 6.15 7.83 20.13
CA ASN A 274 6.03 6.95 18.97
C ASN A 274 7.42 6.61 18.44
N VAL A 275 7.74 5.34 18.41
CA VAL A 275 9.00 4.80 17.88
C VAL A 275 8.66 3.89 16.70
N ILE A 276 9.19 4.20 15.52
CA ILE A 276 8.99 3.42 14.29
C ILE A 276 10.35 2.95 13.79
N LEU A 277 10.51 1.63 13.71
CA LEU A 277 11.74 0.97 13.28
C LEU A 277 11.46 -0.04 12.18
N THR A 278 12.36 -0.12 11.20
CA THR A 278 12.44 -1.26 10.29
C THR A 278 13.62 -2.13 10.70
N LEU A 279 13.38 -3.43 10.91
CA LEU A 279 14.40 -4.43 11.22
C LEU A 279 14.54 -5.42 10.05
N PRO A 280 15.67 -6.12 9.92
CA PRO A 280 15.81 -7.25 9.01
C PRO A 280 14.74 -8.32 9.29
N SER A 281 14.28 -9.02 8.26
CA SER A 281 13.26 -10.07 8.40
C SER A 281 13.67 -11.19 9.37
N ASN A 282 14.98 -11.45 9.48
CA ASN A 282 15.62 -12.42 10.36
C ASN A 282 16.34 -11.75 11.55
N ALA A 283 15.82 -10.63 12.06
CA ALA A 283 16.41 -9.90 13.16
C ALA A 283 16.76 -10.84 14.34
N SER A 284 18.01 -10.73 14.81
CA SER A 284 18.52 -11.53 15.92
C SER A 284 17.96 -11.07 17.27
N SER A 285 17.98 -11.94 18.29
CA SER A 285 17.58 -11.58 19.65
C SER A 285 18.33 -10.38 20.21
N SER A 286 19.60 -10.19 19.80
CA SER A 286 20.42 -9.05 20.23
C SER A 286 19.89 -7.69 19.79
N LEU A 287 19.21 -7.61 18.64
CA LEU A 287 18.56 -6.37 18.18
C LEU A 287 17.35 -6.03 19.06
N PHE A 288 16.60 -7.04 19.53
CA PHE A 288 15.50 -6.84 20.48
C PHE A 288 16.01 -6.44 21.86
N GLU A 289 17.15 -7.00 22.32
CA GLU A 289 17.83 -6.56 23.52
C GLU A 289 18.29 -5.10 23.43
N ALA A 290 18.76 -4.68 22.25
CA ALA A 290 19.13 -3.28 22.00
C ALA A 290 17.90 -2.35 22.09
N ILE A 291 16.75 -2.75 21.52
CA ILE A 291 15.49 -1.99 21.66
C ILE A 291 15.10 -1.85 23.14
N ASN A 292 15.09 -2.96 23.89
CA ASN A 292 14.78 -2.94 25.31
C ASN A 292 15.70 -2.01 26.09
N THR A 293 17.00 -2.10 25.83
CA THR A 293 18.03 -1.29 26.48
C THR A 293 17.86 0.20 26.14
N ALA A 294 17.62 0.52 24.88
CA ALA A 294 17.44 1.90 24.45
C ALA A 294 16.18 2.55 25.06
N ILE A 295 15.04 1.84 25.05
CA ILE A 295 13.81 2.32 25.70
C ILE A 295 14.03 2.52 27.19
N LYS A 296 14.66 1.56 27.88
CA LYS A 296 14.94 1.65 29.30
C LYS A 296 15.85 2.82 29.66
N ASN A 297 16.88 3.06 28.85
CA ASN A 297 17.87 4.11 29.08
C ASN A 297 17.39 5.51 28.66
N SER A 298 16.32 5.61 27.87
CA SER A 298 15.76 6.90 27.45
C SER A 298 15.07 7.67 28.59
N GLY A 299 14.86 7.04 29.74
CA GLY A 299 14.26 7.67 30.91
C GLY A 299 12.74 7.90 30.77
N VAL A 300 12.10 7.27 29.81
CA VAL A 300 10.63 7.32 29.68
C VAL A 300 9.95 6.54 30.79
N GLU A 301 8.75 6.99 31.18
CA GLU A 301 7.93 6.28 32.14
C GLU A 301 7.44 4.93 31.59
N ASP A 302 7.18 3.99 32.48
CA ASP A 302 6.60 2.70 32.11
C ASP A 302 5.25 2.89 31.39
N GLY A 303 5.04 2.15 30.29
CA GLY A 303 3.78 2.18 29.56
C GLY A 303 3.51 3.49 28.81
N THR A 304 4.54 4.14 28.25
CA THR A 304 4.39 5.40 27.47
C THR A 304 4.85 5.30 26.02
N VAL A 305 5.56 4.23 25.63
CA VAL A 305 6.12 4.09 24.28
C VAL A 305 5.19 3.25 23.39
N ASN A 306 4.80 3.85 22.29
CA ASN A 306 4.14 3.15 21.17
C ASN A 306 5.21 2.66 20.20
N LEU A 307 5.40 1.36 20.09
CA LEU A 307 6.43 0.76 19.26
C LEU A 307 5.82 0.17 18.00
N THR A 308 6.30 0.59 16.84
CA THR A 308 6.03 -0.04 15.54
C THR A 308 7.29 -0.71 15.03
N LEU A 309 7.24 -2.02 14.79
CA LEU A 309 8.34 -2.79 14.18
C LEU A 309 7.92 -3.31 12.83
N MET A 310 8.60 -2.86 11.78
CA MET A 310 8.38 -3.25 10.39
C MET A 310 9.50 -4.15 9.88
N GLY A 311 9.23 -4.92 8.83
CA GLY A 311 10.19 -5.79 8.15
C GLY A 311 10.44 -7.12 8.87
N VAL A 312 10.33 -7.19 10.19
CA VAL A 312 10.57 -8.40 10.97
C VAL A 312 9.42 -9.39 10.84
N MET A 313 9.74 -10.67 10.57
CA MET A 313 8.75 -11.73 10.39
C MET A 313 8.48 -12.52 11.68
N THR A 314 9.40 -12.51 12.62
CA THR A 314 9.30 -13.29 13.85
C THR A 314 9.74 -12.46 15.05
N ILE A 315 8.89 -12.44 16.10
CA ILE A 315 9.33 -11.97 17.43
C ILE A 315 9.98 -13.14 18.16
N PRO A 316 11.27 -13.07 18.47
CA PRO A 316 11.98 -14.20 19.05
C PRO A 316 11.57 -14.49 20.49
N GLU A 317 11.99 -15.65 20.99
CA GLU A 317 11.75 -16.05 22.38
C GLU A 317 12.31 -15.00 23.36
N ASN A 318 11.51 -14.63 24.36
CA ASN A 318 11.83 -13.65 25.40
C ASN A 318 12.13 -12.21 24.91
N ALA A 319 11.80 -11.85 23.66
CA ALA A 319 12.18 -10.56 23.04
C ALA A 319 11.85 -9.34 23.91
N PHE A 320 10.65 -9.28 24.48
CA PHE A 320 10.16 -8.20 25.34
C PHE A 320 9.72 -8.71 26.72
N ASN A 321 10.32 -9.80 27.18
CA ASN A 321 10.01 -10.43 28.46
C ASN A 321 10.47 -9.55 29.63
N SER A 322 9.52 -8.90 30.33
CA SER A 322 9.85 -7.99 31.43
C SER A 322 10.40 -8.69 32.66
N VAL A 323 10.12 -9.97 32.86
CA VAL A 323 10.71 -10.77 33.94
C VAL A 323 12.20 -10.98 33.75
N ARG A 324 12.66 -10.95 32.47
CA ARG A 324 14.06 -11.10 32.07
C ARG A 324 14.73 -9.77 31.70
N GLY A 325 14.12 -8.65 32.06
CA GLY A 325 14.70 -7.32 31.83
C GLY A 325 14.29 -6.64 30.52
N GLY A 326 13.27 -7.14 29.82
CA GLY A 326 12.68 -6.46 28.67
C GLY A 326 12.04 -5.12 29.03
N ALA A 327 11.72 -4.31 28.02
CA ALA A 327 11.29 -2.93 28.17
C ALA A 327 9.94 -2.81 28.91
N PRO A 328 9.90 -2.31 30.14
CA PRO A 328 8.64 -2.03 30.83
C PRO A 328 7.91 -0.80 30.28
N GLY A 329 8.59 0.00 29.43
CA GLY A 329 8.09 1.26 28.90
C GLY A 329 7.08 1.14 27.75
N LEU A 330 6.78 -0.06 27.24
CA LEU A 330 5.85 -0.25 26.14
C LEU A 330 4.41 0.02 26.57
N LEU A 331 3.71 0.91 25.85
CA LEU A 331 2.27 1.17 25.94
C LEU A 331 1.51 0.34 24.92
N SER A 332 1.92 0.44 23.67
CA SER A 332 1.33 -0.33 22.57
C SER A 332 2.40 -0.85 21.62
N VAL A 333 2.06 -1.94 20.91
CA VAL A 333 2.95 -2.55 19.91
C VAL A 333 2.16 -2.81 18.63
N TYR A 334 2.70 -2.33 17.51
CA TYR A 334 2.18 -2.61 16.18
C TYR A 334 3.22 -3.41 15.36
N LEU A 335 2.82 -4.59 14.87
CA LEU A 335 3.68 -5.57 14.21
C LEU A 335 3.10 -5.96 12.84
N PRO A 336 3.16 -5.06 11.83
CA PRO A 336 2.45 -5.26 10.57
C PRO A 336 2.96 -6.42 9.71
N ASP A 337 4.22 -6.83 9.85
CA ASP A 337 4.84 -7.87 9.03
C ASP A 337 5.05 -9.20 9.77
N VAL A 338 4.85 -9.22 11.10
CA VAL A 338 5.13 -10.40 11.93
C VAL A 338 4.11 -11.51 11.68
N THR A 339 4.62 -12.72 11.45
CA THR A 339 3.80 -13.93 11.29
C THR A 339 3.89 -14.86 12.49
N ILE A 340 4.97 -14.79 13.28
CA ILE A 340 5.19 -15.68 14.43
C ILE A 340 5.62 -14.86 15.66
N ILE A 341 4.92 -15.06 16.77
CA ILE A 341 5.34 -14.60 18.11
C ILE A 341 5.77 -15.81 18.92
N LYS A 342 7.07 -15.92 19.21
CA LYS A 342 7.62 -17.09 19.89
C LYS A 342 7.33 -17.10 21.41
N ARG A 343 7.73 -18.21 22.05
CA ARG A 343 7.59 -18.48 23.48
C ARG A 343 8.00 -17.28 24.32
N GLN A 344 7.15 -16.91 25.31
CA GLN A 344 7.44 -15.91 26.36
C GLN A 344 7.86 -14.53 25.80
N ALA A 345 7.55 -14.22 24.54
CA ALA A 345 8.04 -13.02 23.87
C ALA A 345 7.69 -11.71 24.61
N PHE A 346 6.52 -11.63 25.23
CA PHE A 346 6.04 -10.47 26.00
C PHE A 346 5.72 -10.80 27.46
N GLU A 347 6.21 -11.91 28.00
CA GLU A 347 5.88 -12.32 29.37
C GLU A 347 6.10 -11.20 30.39
N GLY A 348 5.05 -10.90 31.18
CA GLY A 348 5.08 -9.89 32.23
C GLY A 348 5.15 -8.45 31.73
N ASN A 349 5.04 -8.21 30.42
CA ASN A 349 5.06 -6.85 29.85
C ASN A 349 3.82 -6.05 30.27
N LYS A 350 3.96 -4.73 30.40
CA LYS A 350 2.89 -3.82 30.84
C LYS A 350 2.13 -3.17 29.66
N LEU A 351 2.34 -3.64 28.43
CA LEU A 351 1.64 -3.11 27.26
C LEU A 351 0.12 -3.25 27.44
N MET A 352 -0.61 -2.26 26.89
CA MET A 352 -2.08 -2.23 26.91
C MET A 352 -2.69 -2.72 25.61
N ASP A 353 -1.98 -2.55 24.50
CA ASP A 353 -2.49 -2.83 23.16
C ASP A 353 -1.44 -3.55 22.31
N ILE A 354 -1.86 -4.57 21.58
CA ILE A 354 -1.07 -5.20 20.53
C ILE A 354 -1.91 -5.43 19.28
N ASP A 355 -1.40 -4.91 18.15
CA ASP A 355 -1.95 -5.14 16.83
C ASP A 355 -0.88 -5.82 15.95
N ALA A 356 -1.15 -7.07 15.61
CA ALA A 356 -0.27 -7.91 14.81
C ALA A 356 -1.10 -8.66 13.74
N PRO A 357 -1.58 -7.94 12.71
CA PRO A 357 -2.65 -8.42 11.83
C PRO A 357 -2.25 -9.63 10.96
N ASN A 358 -0.96 -9.87 10.80
CA ASN A 358 -0.41 -10.97 10.00
C ASN A 358 0.10 -12.14 10.84
N VAL A 359 0.01 -12.07 12.17
CA VAL A 359 0.42 -13.18 13.04
C VAL A 359 -0.46 -14.39 12.82
N GLU A 360 0.17 -15.53 12.55
CA GLU A 360 -0.44 -16.84 12.35
C GLU A 360 -0.23 -17.75 13.56
N GLU A 361 0.92 -17.60 14.25
CA GLU A 361 1.30 -18.45 15.37
C GLU A 361 1.65 -17.63 16.61
N ILE A 362 1.05 -18.01 17.76
CA ILE A 362 1.31 -17.42 19.07
C ILE A 362 1.86 -18.51 20.00
N GLY A 363 3.09 -18.34 20.42
CA GLY A 363 3.84 -19.32 21.19
C GLY A 363 3.42 -19.43 22.66
N PHE A 364 3.93 -20.47 23.32
CA PHE A 364 3.72 -20.77 24.73
C PHE A 364 4.04 -19.57 25.63
N LYS A 365 3.07 -19.19 26.46
CA LYS A 365 3.20 -18.05 27.39
C LYS A 365 3.61 -16.73 26.73
N ALA A 366 3.31 -16.53 25.44
CA ALA A 366 3.76 -15.34 24.71
C ALA A 366 3.38 -14.03 25.43
N PHE A 367 2.20 -13.97 26.04
CA PHE A 367 1.67 -12.82 26.82
C PHE A 367 1.38 -13.17 28.26
N TYR A 368 2.05 -14.19 28.82
CA TYR A 368 1.85 -14.63 30.20
C TYR A 368 2.01 -13.46 31.16
N LYS A 369 0.99 -13.25 32.03
CA LYS A 369 0.96 -12.15 33.02
C LYS A 369 1.13 -10.73 32.43
N CYS A 370 0.70 -10.48 31.17
CA CYS A 370 0.54 -9.13 30.68
C CYS A 370 -0.68 -8.48 31.36
N THR A 371 -0.55 -8.08 32.59
CA THR A 371 -1.67 -7.68 33.49
C THR A 371 -2.37 -6.40 33.08
N GLN A 372 -1.79 -5.61 32.18
CA GLN A 372 -2.37 -4.37 31.65
C GLN A 372 -2.96 -4.54 30.26
N LEU A 373 -2.73 -5.67 29.58
CA LEU A 373 -3.18 -5.92 28.20
C LEU A 373 -4.70 -5.91 28.14
N GLN A 374 -5.24 -5.04 27.29
CA GLN A 374 -6.66 -4.82 27.07
C GLN A 374 -7.09 -5.23 25.65
N ASP A 375 -6.31 -4.82 24.65
CA ASP A 375 -6.65 -5.00 23.24
C ASP A 375 -5.63 -5.89 22.54
N VAL A 376 -6.15 -6.91 21.84
CA VAL A 376 -5.37 -7.86 21.04
C VAL A 376 -6.02 -7.99 19.67
N ASP A 377 -5.34 -7.51 18.61
CA ASP A 377 -5.79 -7.75 17.22
C ASP A 377 -4.77 -8.60 16.46
N MET A 378 -5.09 -9.88 16.27
CA MET A 378 -4.29 -10.88 15.55
C MET A 378 -5.20 -11.65 14.59
N ARG A 379 -5.80 -10.95 13.66
CA ARG A 379 -6.88 -11.42 12.76
C ARG A 379 -6.53 -12.57 11.83
N LYS A 380 -5.27 -12.98 11.74
CA LYS A 380 -4.83 -14.18 11.02
C LYS A 380 -4.33 -15.29 11.93
N ALA A 381 -4.35 -15.09 13.25
CA ALA A 381 -3.92 -16.12 14.18
C ALA A 381 -4.75 -17.40 14.00
N SER A 382 -4.05 -18.50 13.73
CA SER A 382 -4.62 -19.82 13.50
C SER A 382 -4.11 -20.86 14.48
N ARG A 383 -2.93 -20.62 15.11
CA ARG A 383 -2.33 -21.48 16.12
C ARG A 383 -1.97 -20.69 17.37
N ILE A 384 -2.43 -21.17 18.52
CA ILE A 384 -2.14 -20.56 19.83
C ILE A 384 -1.68 -21.65 20.78
N GLU A 385 -0.47 -21.53 21.30
CA GLU A 385 0.02 -22.47 22.30
C GLU A 385 -0.60 -22.20 23.67
N TYR A 386 -0.58 -23.22 24.53
CA TYR A 386 -1.20 -23.15 25.85
C TYR A 386 -0.60 -22.02 26.72
N LEU A 387 -1.42 -21.50 27.63
CA LEU A 387 -1.11 -20.40 28.56
C LEU A 387 -0.67 -19.09 27.87
N ALA A 388 -0.93 -18.91 26.57
CA ALA A 388 -0.46 -17.76 25.80
C ALA A 388 -0.87 -16.42 26.44
N PHE A 389 -2.07 -16.32 26.98
CA PHE A 389 -2.62 -15.14 27.65
C PHE A 389 -2.92 -15.36 29.14
N GLU A 390 -2.32 -16.38 29.79
CA GLU A 390 -2.58 -16.63 31.20
C GLU A 390 -2.30 -15.40 32.06
N GLY A 391 -3.26 -15.02 32.90
CA GLY A 391 -3.13 -13.90 33.84
C GLY A 391 -3.27 -12.52 33.22
N CYS A 392 -3.74 -12.39 32.00
CA CYS A 392 -4.10 -11.12 31.35
C CYS A 392 -5.48 -10.67 31.88
N GLY A 393 -5.53 -10.22 33.13
CA GLY A 393 -6.79 -9.95 33.83
C GLY A 393 -7.55 -8.71 33.40
N ARG A 394 -7.03 -7.93 32.45
CA ARG A 394 -7.66 -6.72 31.89
C ARG A 394 -8.07 -6.83 30.44
N LEU A 395 -7.96 -8.03 29.84
CA LEU A 395 -8.41 -8.21 28.46
C LEU A 395 -9.87 -7.79 28.31
N ASP A 396 -10.13 -6.98 27.30
CA ASP A 396 -11.43 -6.41 26.95
C ASP A 396 -11.83 -6.80 25.53
N ARG A 397 -10.92 -6.64 24.56
CA ARG A 397 -11.14 -6.98 23.15
C ARG A 397 -10.05 -7.92 22.64
N VAL A 398 -10.49 -9.03 22.08
CA VAL A 398 -9.57 -10.02 21.48
C VAL A 398 -10.06 -10.41 20.11
N ARG A 399 -9.20 -10.31 19.10
CA ARG A 399 -9.51 -10.71 17.73
C ARG A 399 -8.49 -11.73 17.23
N PHE A 400 -9.01 -12.88 16.77
CA PHE A 400 -8.23 -13.95 16.12
C PHE A 400 -8.79 -14.26 14.73
N GLY A 401 -8.01 -14.99 13.92
CA GLY A 401 -8.44 -15.60 12.67
C GLY A 401 -9.27 -16.87 12.90
N ALA A 402 -9.31 -17.72 11.88
CA ALA A 402 -9.89 -19.05 12.00
C ALA A 402 -8.90 -19.99 12.69
N LEU A 403 -9.12 -20.28 13.97
CA LEU A 403 -8.23 -21.13 14.76
C LEU A 403 -8.30 -22.59 14.29
N SER A 404 -7.13 -23.17 14.04
CA SER A 404 -6.95 -24.56 13.65
C SER A 404 -6.33 -25.43 14.77
N SER A 405 -5.65 -24.77 15.74
CA SER A 405 -5.02 -25.43 16.86
C SER A 405 -4.89 -24.49 18.04
N VAL A 406 -5.37 -24.91 19.22
CA VAL A 406 -5.21 -24.15 20.46
C VAL A 406 -4.79 -25.09 21.59
N GLY A 407 -3.62 -24.82 22.16
CA GLY A 407 -3.03 -25.63 23.21
C GLY A 407 -3.79 -25.55 24.52
N GLN A 408 -3.94 -26.69 25.17
CA GLN A 408 -4.62 -26.88 26.45
C GLN A 408 -3.81 -27.83 27.33
N ILE A 409 -3.63 -27.54 28.62
CA ILE A 409 -2.86 -28.41 29.53
C ILE A 409 -3.75 -29.51 30.14
N ASP A 410 -4.98 -29.18 30.50
CA ASP A 410 -5.91 -30.14 31.10
C ASP A 410 -7.22 -30.28 30.34
N ARG A 411 -7.95 -31.38 30.65
CA ARG A 411 -9.24 -31.67 30.01
C ARG A 411 -10.37 -30.75 30.39
N ASP A 412 -10.26 -30.08 31.53
CA ASP A 412 -11.34 -29.29 32.09
C ASP A 412 -11.34 -27.84 31.62
N GLY A 413 -10.41 -27.47 30.70
CA GLY A 413 -10.29 -26.11 30.16
C GLY A 413 -9.67 -25.08 31.11
N ARG A 414 -9.28 -25.51 32.31
CA ARG A 414 -8.80 -24.60 33.37
C ARG A 414 -7.39 -24.08 33.15
N ASP A 415 -6.56 -24.81 32.40
CA ASP A 415 -5.16 -24.48 32.13
C ASP A 415 -4.92 -24.14 30.65
N GLY A 416 -5.93 -23.60 29.98
CA GLY A 416 -5.84 -23.14 28.59
C GLY A 416 -5.29 -21.74 28.40
N ILE A 417 -5.48 -21.21 27.21
CA ILE A 417 -4.87 -19.94 26.78
C ILE A 417 -5.30 -18.74 27.62
N PHE A 418 -6.52 -18.74 28.19
CA PHE A 418 -7.09 -17.65 29.01
C PHE A 418 -7.15 -17.96 30.52
N LYS A 419 -6.31 -18.90 30.98
CA LYS A 419 -6.26 -19.18 32.43
C LYS A 419 -6.06 -17.89 33.25
N ASN A 420 -6.82 -17.74 34.33
CA ASN A 420 -6.79 -16.56 35.19
C ASN A 420 -7.12 -15.22 34.49
N CYS A 421 -7.79 -15.25 33.32
CA CYS A 421 -8.42 -14.10 32.70
C CYS A 421 -9.88 -13.99 33.13
N LYS A 422 -10.43 -12.78 33.04
CA LYS A 422 -11.86 -12.50 33.26
C LYS A 422 -12.57 -12.58 31.91
N THR A 423 -12.75 -13.81 31.39
CA THR A 423 -13.29 -13.98 30.03
C THR A 423 -14.71 -13.47 29.87
N GLU A 424 -15.49 -13.40 30.95
CA GLU A 424 -16.85 -12.88 31.00
C GLU A 424 -16.98 -11.38 30.67
N ILE A 425 -15.86 -10.65 30.60
CA ILE A 425 -15.84 -9.25 30.16
C ILE A 425 -15.23 -9.08 28.76
N ILE A 426 -14.68 -10.15 28.16
CA ILE A 426 -13.99 -10.07 26.88
C ILE A 426 -14.98 -10.12 25.70
N ASP A 427 -14.87 -9.15 24.80
CA ASP A 427 -15.47 -9.19 23.47
C ASP A 427 -14.55 -9.95 22.52
N LEU A 428 -14.90 -11.20 22.22
CA LEU A 428 -14.13 -12.06 21.33
C LEU A 428 -14.61 -11.89 19.88
N THR A 429 -13.70 -11.62 18.95
CA THR A 429 -13.96 -11.59 17.51
C THR A 429 -13.18 -12.71 16.85
N LEU A 430 -13.84 -13.52 16.03
CA LEU A 430 -13.29 -14.62 15.26
C LEU A 430 -13.60 -14.45 13.77
N SER A 431 -12.84 -15.11 12.89
CA SER A 431 -13.18 -15.23 11.48
C SER A 431 -14.56 -15.88 11.29
N SER A 432 -15.31 -15.42 10.27
CA SER A 432 -16.58 -16.06 9.87
C SER A 432 -16.38 -17.54 9.48
N ARG A 433 -15.16 -17.94 9.17
CA ARG A 433 -14.78 -19.33 8.82
C ARG A 433 -14.44 -20.20 10.03
N GLN A 434 -14.52 -19.67 11.26
CA GLN A 434 -14.20 -20.44 12.45
C GLN A 434 -15.13 -21.67 12.56
N SER A 435 -14.53 -22.86 12.64
CA SER A 435 -15.23 -24.12 12.90
C SER A 435 -15.49 -24.32 14.40
N MET A 436 -16.44 -25.19 14.72
CA MET A 436 -16.54 -25.77 16.05
C MET A 436 -15.22 -26.39 16.45
N MET A 437 -14.86 -26.31 17.72
CA MET A 437 -13.63 -26.85 18.27
C MET A 437 -13.92 -28.00 19.24
N GLN A 438 -13.11 -29.07 19.13
CA GLN A 438 -13.15 -30.21 20.06
C GLN A 438 -11.81 -30.40 20.76
N LEU A 439 -11.85 -30.86 21.97
CA LEU A 439 -10.65 -31.16 22.74
C LEU A 439 -10.10 -32.55 22.36
N ARG A 440 -8.83 -32.63 22.01
CA ARG A 440 -8.12 -33.85 21.63
C ARG A 440 -6.90 -34.07 22.53
N ASN A 441 -6.61 -35.31 22.88
CA ASN A 441 -5.37 -35.69 23.55
C ASN A 441 -4.19 -35.59 22.57
N THR A 442 -3.06 -35.07 23.06
CA THR A 442 -1.77 -35.11 22.35
C THR A 442 -0.86 -36.19 22.91
N GLU A 443 0.21 -36.53 22.20
CA GLU A 443 1.19 -37.54 22.64
C GLU A 443 1.99 -37.10 23.87
N GLU A 444 2.07 -35.78 24.15
CA GLU A 444 2.84 -35.18 25.24
C GLU A 444 2.04 -35.03 26.55
N ALA A 445 0.98 -35.78 26.74
CA ALA A 445 0.07 -35.67 27.90
C ALA A 445 -0.61 -34.31 28.08
N THR A 446 -0.56 -33.47 27.06
CA THR A 446 -1.33 -32.23 26.93
C THR A 446 -2.58 -32.47 26.08
N HIS A 447 -3.45 -31.48 26.06
CA HIS A 447 -4.65 -31.49 25.24
C HIS A 447 -4.59 -30.33 24.25
N GLU A 448 -5.31 -30.47 23.15
CA GLU A 448 -5.35 -29.46 22.11
C GLU A 448 -6.79 -29.31 21.61
N TRP A 449 -7.23 -28.07 21.44
CA TRP A 449 -8.45 -27.77 20.72
C TRP A 449 -8.18 -27.77 19.22
N VAL A 450 -8.95 -28.55 18.47
CA VAL A 450 -8.86 -28.67 17.03
C VAL A 450 -10.24 -28.57 16.40
N PRO A 451 -10.38 -28.25 15.11
CA PRO A 451 -11.66 -28.25 14.43
C PRO A 451 -12.39 -29.58 14.54
N ALA A 452 -13.66 -29.54 14.85
CA ALA A 452 -14.51 -30.73 15.05
C ALA A 452 -15.02 -31.38 13.76
N GLY A 453 -14.52 -30.94 12.59
CA GLY A 453 -14.92 -31.46 11.29
C GLY A 453 -16.18 -30.85 10.69
N GLU A 454 -16.90 -30.02 11.42
CA GLU A 454 -18.03 -29.23 10.91
C GLU A 454 -17.60 -27.83 10.51
N SER A 455 -18.14 -27.33 9.39
CA SER A 455 -17.63 -26.12 8.75
C SER A 455 -17.95 -24.85 9.52
N TYR A 456 -19.00 -24.82 10.38
CA TYR A 456 -19.46 -23.62 11.06
C TYR A 456 -20.15 -23.93 12.39
N TRP A 457 -20.07 -23.02 13.32
CA TRP A 457 -20.92 -23.03 14.50
C TRP A 457 -22.38 -22.84 14.08
N ASP A 458 -23.26 -23.55 14.72
CA ASP A 458 -24.68 -23.27 14.63
C ASP A 458 -24.96 -21.92 15.29
N THR A 459 -25.93 -21.17 14.75
CA THR A 459 -26.31 -19.87 15.27
C THR A 459 -26.79 -19.93 16.73
N GLU A 460 -27.22 -21.09 17.20
CA GLU A 460 -27.61 -21.32 18.60
C GLU A 460 -26.43 -21.34 19.57
N ASP A 461 -25.24 -21.77 19.17
CA ASP A 461 -24.05 -21.79 20.05
C ASP A 461 -23.47 -20.41 20.31
N TYR A 462 -23.71 -19.43 19.44
CA TYR A 462 -23.37 -18.02 19.68
C TYR A 462 -24.15 -17.43 20.86
N THR A 463 -25.40 -17.84 21.04
CA THR A 463 -26.23 -17.35 22.13
C THR A 463 -25.67 -17.76 23.50
N ASN A 464 -24.93 -18.86 23.58
CA ASN A 464 -24.29 -19.36 24.79
C ASN A 464 -22.96 -18.67 25.12
N LYS A 465 -22.39 -17.88 24.16
CA LYS A 465 -21.12 -17.13 24.36
C LYS A 465 -19.98 -18.00 24.86
N LYS A 466 -19.93 -19.27 24.47
CA LYS A 466 -18.91 -20.24 24.89
C LYS A 466 -17.97 -20.59 23.76
N PHE A 467 -16.66 -20.56 24.06
CA PHE A 467 -15.61 -20.98 23.12
C PHE A 467 -14.39 -21.50 23.90
N LEU A 468 -13.77 -22.58 23.44
CA LEU A 468 -12.61 -23.23 24.10
C LEU A 468 -12.79 -23.46 25.61
N GLY A 469 -14.01 -23.81 26.03
CA GLY A 469 -14.32 -24.04 27.46
C GLY A 469 -14.58 -22.78 28.28
N TYR A 470 -14.42 -21.57 27.71
CA TYR A 470 -14.64 -20.30 28.38
C TYR A 470 -15.96 -19.66 27.99
N THR A 471 -16.53 -18.81 28.89
CA THR A 471 -17.68 -17.94 28.59
C THR A 471 -17.18 -16.52 28.38
N PHE A 472 -17.63 -15.87 27.32
CA PHE A 472 -17.24 -14.51 26.90
C PHE A 472 -18.39 -13.52 27.08
N ALA A 473 -18.09 -12.21 27.14
CA ALA A 473 -19.10 -11.16 27.16
C ALA A 473 -19.89 -11.17 25.85
N GLN A 474 -19.19 -11.21 24.72
CA GLN A 474 -19.73 -11.33 23.36
C GLN A 474 -18.79 -12.22 22.52
N ILE A 475 -19.36 -12.85 21.49
CA ILE A 475 -18.59 -13.50 20.43
C ILE A 475 -19.11 -12.96 19.09
N HIS A 476 -18.23 -12.34 18.33
CA HIS A 476 -18.51 -11.80 17.02
C HIS A 476 -17.80 -12.63 15.94
N ARG A 477 -18.43 -12.75 14.78
CA ARG A 477 -17.82 -13.35 13.60
C ARG A 477 -17.79 -12.33 12.47
N VAL A 478 -16.64 -12.16 11.87
CA VAL A 478 -16.40 -11.16 10.80
C VAL A 478 -15.73 -11.82 9.63
N ASP A 479 -16.00 -11.33 8.45
CA ASP A 479 -15.25 -11.75 7.25
C ASP A 479 -13.81 -11.27 7.35
N ASP A 480 -12.87 -12.11 6.86
CA ASP A 480 -11.43 -11.89 6.91
C ASP A 480 -10.97 -10.79 5.94
#